data_2500afa4af010eb88987acad74328ba8
#
_entry.id   2500afa4af010eb88987acad74328ba8
#
_cell.length_a   1.000
_cell.length_b   1.000
_cell.length_c   1.000
_cell.angle_alpha   90.00
_cell.angle_beta   90.00
_cell.angle_gamma   90.00
#
_symmetry.space_group_name_H-M   'P 1'
#
loop_
_entity.id
_entity.type
_entity.pdbx_description
1 polymer ?
#
loop_
_entity_poly.entity_id
_entity_poly.type
_entity_poly.pdbx_seq_one_letter_code
_entity_poly.pdbx_strand_id
1 'polypeptide(L)'
;MLRRLSPLFPYLSRYKRRFVAGFATLIVAQLVGVTIPLIIKAGIDGLTRHAAARVLLIDAGLMLALALTKAIFQFWMRWILIGISRDVEYDLRNDLFAHLEMLSQRYYNETRTGDLMSRLTNDLNAVRNMVGPGIMYSATTLVVGVATVALMVRLDWRLTLLSLIPLPVVSVLVKVFGQKIHDRFERIQALYSEITERVRENLSGVRVVRSFSQEEPEMAVFDRMNQEFVEKNKGLIWISSFLWPALALMFSIAFMLILVVGGRHVLAGTISLGTLAAFNVYLIYLIWPIIALGFVVNIVQRGLASLERLSVIFRAQSDIDDRSVPSEPQVRVTAIQGEI
;
A
#
# COMPACT_ATOMS: atom_id res chain seq x y z
N MET A 1 -8.88 5.37 15.72
CA MET A 1 -7.69 5.00 14.93
C MET A 1 -6.39 5.27 15.69
N LEU A 2 -6.17 6.46 16.22
CA LEU A 2 -4.93 6.81 16.99
C LEU A 2 -4.66 5.90 18.19
N ARG A 3 -5.69 5.48 18.94
CA ARG A 3 -5.56 4.58 20.08
C ARG A 3 -5.04 3.18 19.70
N ARG A 4 -5.27 2.72 18.47
CA ARG A 4 -4.76 1.44 17.96
C ARG A 4 -3.29 1.51 17.53
N LEU A 5 -2.76 2.71 17.28
CA LEU A 5 -1.36 2.94 16.94
C LEU A 5 -0.47 3.16 18.16
N SER A 6 -1.07 3.30 19.37
CA SER A 6 -0.31 3.60 20.59
C SER A 6 0.86 2.64 20.85
N PRO A 7 0.79 1.33 20.57
CA PRO A 7 1.91 0.42 20.80
C PRO A 7 3.13 0.69 19.88
N LEU A 8 2.92 1.35 18.74
CA LEU A 8 4.00 1.68 17.80
C LEU A 8 4.73 2.98 18.13
N PHE A 9 4.11 3.89 18.89
CA PHE A 9 4.72 5.19 19.19
C PHE A 9 6.11 5.12 19.81
N PRO A 10 6.39 4.23 20.79
CA PRO A 10 7.73 4.09 21.35
C PRO A 10 8.79 3.77 20.29
N TYR A 11 8.47 2.85 19.38
CA TYR A 11 9.37 2.46 18.27
C TYR A 11 9.56 3.59 17.27
N LEU A 12 8.48 4.25 16.84
CA LEU A 12 8.57 5.37 15.89
C LEU A 12 9.37 6.55 16.48
N SER A 13 9.23 6.81 17.76
CA SER A 13 9.92 7.93 18.42
C SER A 13 11.44 7.76 18.48
N ARG A 14 11.95 6.51 18.52
CA ARG A 14 13.40 6.22 18.43
C ARG A 14 14.00 6.74 17.13
N TYR A 15 13.24 6.70 16.03
CA TYR A 15 13.71 7.06 14.69
C TYR A 15 13.23 8.43 14.19
N LYS A 16 12.68 9.30 15.08
CA LYS A 16 12.08 10.60 14.72
C LYS A 16 12.98 11.49 13.85
N ARG A 17 14.30 11.56 14.13
CA ARG A 17 15.24 12.35 13.33
C ARG A 17 15.37 11.83 11.90
N ARG A 18 15.42 10.52 11.73
CA ARG A 18 15.46 9.88 10.41
C ARG A 18 14.14 10.03 9.66
N PHE A 19 12.99 9.98 10.36
CA PHE A 19 11.69 10.30 9.77
C PHE A 19 11.65 11.73 9.23
N VAL A 20 12.10 12.71 9.99
CA VAL A 20 12.17 14.11 9.53
C VAL A 20 13.05 14.22 8.28
N ALA A 21 14.21 13.59 8.23
CA ALA A 21 15.08 13.58 7.05
C ALA A 21 14.40 12.90 5.85
N GLY A 22 13.73 11.74 6.07
CA GLY A 22 12.98 11.03 5.04
C GLY A 22 11.80 11.84 4.49
N PHE A 23 11.06 12.55 5.33
CA PHE A 23 10.00 13.46 4.89
C PHE A 23 10.54 14.69 4.17
N ALA A 24 11.66 15.26 4.62
CA ALA A 24 12.30 16.38 3.93
C ALA A 24 12.70 15.97 2.50
N THR A 25 13.39 14.82 2.34
CA THR A 25 13.74 14.30 1.02
C THR A 25 12.51 13.98 0.17
N LEU A 26 11.43 13.46 0.77
CA LEU A 26 10.14 13.23 0.10
C LEU A 26 9.58 14.55 -0.44
N ILE A 27 9.45 15.56 0.41
CA ILE A 27 8.88 16.86 0.03
C ILE A 27 9.68 17.46 -1.12
N VAL A 28 11.01 17.48 -1.02
CA VAL A 28 11.88 18.01 -2.08
C VAL A 28 11.70 17.22 -3.37
N ALA A 29 11.74 15.90 -3.34
CA ALA A 29 11.57 15.05 -4.52
C ALA A 29 10.23 15.31 -5.22
N GLN A 30 9.14 15.40 -4.45
CA GLN A 30 7.82 15.61 -5.02
C GLN A 30 7.64 17.04 -5.54
N LEU A 31 8.06 18.06 -4.80
CA LEU A 31 7.97 19.46 -5.25
C LEU A 31 8.79 19.68 -6.52
N VAL A 32 10.04 19.18 -6.58
CA VAL A 32 10.85 19.22 -7.80
C VAL A 32 10.13 18.52 -8.96
N GLY A 33 9.52 17.35 -8.71
CA GLY A 33 8.76 16.63 -9.74
C GLY A 33 7.58 17.42 -10.28
N VAL A 34 6.82 18.08 -9.42
CA VAL A 34 5.63 18.83 -9.81
C VAL A 34 5.98 20.16 -10.52
N THR A 35 7.23 20.64 -10.45
CA THR A 35 7.67 21.82 -11.23
C THR A 35 8.03 21.49 -12.68
N ILE A 36 8.32 20.22 -13.03
CA ILE A 36 8.69 19.83 -14.40
C ILE A 36 7.67 20.29 -15.46
N PRO A 37 6.33 20.15 -15.26
CA PRO A 37 5.36 20.63 -16.24
C PRO A 37 5.42 22.14 -16.50
N LEU A 38 5.91 22.94 -15.53
CA LEU A 38 6.10 24.38 -15.73
C LEU A 38 7.23 24.69 -16.72
N ILE A 39 8.28 23.85 -16.75
CA ILE A 39 9.37 24.00 -17.71
C ILE A 39 8.89 23.54 -19.11
N ILE A 40 8.10 22.46 -19.18
CA ILE A 40 7.45 22.06 -20.44
C ILE A 40 6.59 23.22 -20.98
N LYS A 41 5.83 23.88 -20.08
CA LYS A 41 5.10 25.09 -20.43
C LYS A 41 6.00 26.18 -21.01
N ALA A 42 7.11 26.50 -20.32
CA ALA A 42 8.04 27.53 -20.77
C ALA A 42 8.67 27.20 -22.13
N GLY A 43 9.09 25.95 -22.32
CA GLY A 43 9.64 25.49 -23.60
C GLY A 43 8.66 25.58 -24.76
N ILE A 44 7.39 25.15 -24.56
CA ILE A 44 6.34 25.25 -25.60
C ILE A 44 5.99 26.71 -25.89
N ASP A 45 5.88 27.54 -24.87
CA ASP A 45 5.65 28.99 -25.05
C ASP A 45 6.82 29.68 -25.76
N GLY A 46 8.06 29.21 -25.51
CA GLY A 46 9.25 29.65 -26.24
C GLY A 46 9.21 29.28 -27.73
N LEU A 47 8.80 28.06 -28.07
CA LEU A 47 8.65 27.61 -29.45
C LEU A 47 7.61 28.45 -30.22
N THR A 48 6.49 28.76 -29.60
CA THR A 48 5.43 29.58 -30.24
C THR A 48 5.86 31.03 -30.46
N ARG A 49 6.83 31.53 -29.69
CA ARG A 49 7.40 32.86 -29.81
C ARG A 49 8.67 32.92 -30.67
N HIS A 50 9.00 31.85 -31.39
CA HIS A 50 10.24 31.74 -32.18
C HIS A 50 11.52 31.97 -31.38
N ALA A 51 11.56 31.46 -30.12
CA ALA A 51 12.74 31.56 -29.29
C ALA A 51 13.98 30.93 -29.96
N ALA A 52 15.15 31.50 -29.72
CA ALA A 52 16.39 30.95 -30.23
C ALA A 52 16.62 29.51 -29.72
N ALA A 53 17.20 28.64 -30.56
CA ALA A 53 17.50 27.24 -30.22
C ALA A 53 18.27 27.10 -28.90
N ARG A 54 19.07 28.11 -28.51
CA ARG A 54 19.79 28.16 -27.25
C ARG A 54 18.85 28.15 -26.02
N VAL A 55 17.69 28.80 -26.11
CA VAL A 55 16.70 28.82 -24.99
C VAL A 55 16.12 27.41 -24.79
N LEU A 56 15.78 26.74 -25.88
CA LEU A 56 15.26 25.36 -25.83
C LEU A 56 16.30 24.37 -25.26
N LEU A 57 17.59 24.55 -25.58
CA LEU A 57 18.66 23.74 -24.99
C LEU A 57 18.80 23.99 -23.50
N ILE A 58 18.62 25.23 -23.04
CA ILE A 58 18.62 25.59 -21.61
C ILE A 58 17.43 24.93 -20.88
N ASP A 59 16.21 25.01 -21.46
CA ASP A 59 15.01 24.37 -20.90
C ASP A 59 15.17 22.86 -20.82
N ALA A 60 15.71 22.21 -21.86
CA ALA A 60 16.01 20.79 -21.87
C ALA A 60 17.07 20.40 -20.81
N GLY A 61 18.13 21.20 -20.69
CA GLY A 61 19.13 21.02 -19.65
C GLY A 61 18.57 21.17 -18.23
N LEU A 62 17.70 22.16 -18.03
CA LEU A 62 17.00 22.36 -16.77
C LEU A 62 16.04 21.20 -16.42
N MET A 63 15.29 20.69 -17.42
CA MET A 63 14.46 19.49 -17.23
C MET A 63 15.29 18.28 -16.79
N LEU A 64 16.44 18.05 -17.45
CA LEU A 64 17.36 16.97 -17.09
C LEU A 64 17.90 17.16 -15.66
N ALA A 65 18.33 18.36 -15.31
CA ALA A 65 18.83 18.68 -13.97
C ALA A 65 17.76 18.45 -12.89
N LEU A 66 16.51 18.87 -13.13
CA LEU A 66 15.42 18.63 -12.19
C LEU A 66 15.04 17.13 -12.11
N ALA A 67 15.07 16.42 -13.24
CA ALA A 67 14.80 14.98 -13.25
C ALA A 67 15.89 14.22 -12.45
N LEU A 68 17.15 14.57 -12.60
CA LEU A 68 18.27 14.01 -11.82
C LEU A 68 18.13 14.35 -10.33
N THR A 69 17.84 15.61 -10.02
CA THR A 69 17.60 16.06 -8.64
C THR A 69 16.44 15.27 -8.00
N LYS A 70 15.32 15.16 -8.69
CA LYS A 70 14.19 14.33 -8.25
C LYS A 70 14.62 12.88 -8.01
N ALA A 71 15.37 12.27 -8.92
CA ALA A 71 15.81 10.88 -8.81
C ALA A 71 16.68 10.65 -7.58
N ILE A 72 17.64 11.56 -7.32
CA ILE A 72 18.52 11.52 -6.15
C ILE A 72 17.71 11.60 -4.86
N PHE A 73 16.83 12.61 -4.74
CA PHE A 73 16.00 12.77 -3.54
C PHE A 73 14.99 11.63 -3.38
N GLN A 74 14.46 11.08 -4.46
CA GLN A 74 13.57 9.92 -4.44
C GLN A 74 14.29 8.65 -3.99
N PHE A 75 15.55 8.46 -4.37
CA PHE A 75 16.39 7.37 -3.86
C PHE A 75 16.57 7.50 -2.34
N TRP A 76 17.01 8.67 -1.84
CA TRP A 76 17.19 8.90 -0.41
C TRP A 76 15.89 8.77 0.38
N MET A 77 14.79 9.27 -0.13
CA MET A 77 13.46 9.09 0.46
C MET A 77 13.16 7.61 0.70
N ARG A 78 13.30 6.78 -0.36
CA ARG A 78 13.05 5.34 -0.25
C ARG A 78 14.03 4.67 0.70
N TRP A 79 15.30 4.97 0.59
CA TRP A 79 16.34 4.40 1.43
C TRP A 79 16.08 4.66 2.91
N ILE A 80 15.74 5.91 3.26
CA ILE A 80 15.51 6.31 4.65
C ILE A 80 14.18 5.74 5.17
N LEU A 81 13.05 5.98 4.48
CA LEU A 81 11.73 5.61 5.01
C LEU A 81 11.50 4.10 5.03
N ILE A 82 11.96 3.37 4.01
CA ILE A 82 11.89 1.91 4.01
C ILE A 82 12.90 1.34 4.99
N GLY A 83 14.10 1.93 5.11
CA GLY A 83 15.10 1.56 6.10
C GLY A 83 14.55 1.63 7.53
N ILE A 84 13.90 2.75 7.90
CA ILE A 84 13.25 2.89 9.21
C ILE A 84 12.23 1.77 9.47
N SER A 85 11.44 1.40 8.46
CA SER A 85 10.45 0.33 8.64
C SER A 85 11.09 -1.03 8.93
N ARG A 86 12.29 -1.28 8.40
CA ARG A 86 13.07 -2.48 8.71
C ARG A 86 13.64 -2.45 10.13
N ASP A 87 14.12 -1.28 10.55
CA ASP A 87 14.63 -1.11 11.93
C ASP A 87 13.49 -1.30 12.95
N VAL A 88 12.30 -0.74 12.67
CA VAL A 88 11.10 -0.94 13.51
C VAL A 88 10.65 -2.42 13.52
N GLU A 89 10.71 -3.11 12.38
CA GLU A 89 10.44 -4.55 12.30
C GLU A 89 11.43 -5.35 13.16
N TYR A 90 12.70 -5.00 13.10
CA TYR A 90 13.75 -5.63 13.89
C TYR A 90 13.51 -5.45 15.39
N ASP A 91 13.26 -4.22 15.84
CA ASP A 91 12.98 -3.92 17.25
C ASP A 91 11.74 -4.68 17.74
N LEU A 92 10.63 -4.63 16.96
CA LEU A 92 9.39 -5.34 17.31
C LEU A 92 9.59 -6.86 17.36
N ARG A 93 10.38 -7.44 16.45
CA ARG A 93 10.66 -8.86 16.42
C ARG A 93 11.45 -9.31 17.65
N ASN A 94 12.47 -8.55 18.02
CA ASN A 94 13.29 -8.86 19.19
C ASN A 94 12.48 -8.74 20.51
N ASP A 95 11.72 -7.65 20.65
CA ASP A 95 10.90 -7.44 21.83
C ASP A 95 9.80 -8.52 21.94
N LEU A 96 9.20 -8.91 20.80
CA LEU A 96 8.20 -9.97 20.77
C LEU A 96 8.80 -11.33 21.11
N PHE A 97 9.98 -11.64 20.59
CA PHE A 97 10.67 -12.89 20.88
C PHE A 97 11.09 -12.96 22.37
N ALA A 98 11.68 -11.89 22.88
CA ALA A 98 12.05 -11.81 24.30
C ALA A 98 10.83 -11.95 25.23
N HIS A 99 9.69 -11.35 24.83
CA HIS A 99 8.45 -11.49 25.59
C HIS A 99 7.89 -12.92 25.56
N LEU A 100 7.95 -13.59 24.40
CA LEU A 100 7.54 -14.98 24.28
C LEU A 100 8.39 -15.90 25.17
N GLU A 101 9.71 -15.71 25.26
CA GLU A 101 10.57 -16.52 26.13
C GLU A 101 10.24 -16.41 27.62
N MET A 102 9.56 -15.32 28.04
CA MET A 102 9.12 -15.13 29.42
C MET A 102 7.75 -15.76 29.74
N LEU A 103 7.00 -16.22 28.71
CA LEU A 103 5.67 -16.77 28.92
C LEU A 103 5.73 -18.20 29.48
N SER A 104 4.72 -18.55 30.31
CA SER A 104 4.63 -19.87 30.94
C SER A 104 4.26 -20.97 29.92
N GLN A 105 4.58 -22.23 30.25
CA GLN A 105 4.22 -23.40 29.45
C GLN A 105 2.71 -23.50 29.18
N ARG A 106 1.87 -23.00 30.09
CA ARG A 106 0.42 -22.97 29.91
C ARG A 106 0.02 -22.17 28.64
N TYR A 107 0.65 -21.03 28.40
CA TYR A 107 0.39 -20.22 27.20
C TYR A 107 0.65 -21.01 25.92
N TYR A 108 1.71 -21.82 25.87
CA TYR A 108 2.07 -22.64 24.70
C TYR A 108 1.15 -23.84 24.53
N ASN A 109 0.57 -24.37 25.61
CA ASN A 109 -0.42 -25.44 25.55
C ASN A 109 -1.77 -24.95 24.97
N GLU A 110 -2.12 -23.67 25.21
CA GLU A 110 -3.37 -23.04 24.75
C GLU A 110 -3.20 -22.39 23.36
N THR A 111 -1.97 -22.06 22.94
CA THR A 111 -1.69 -21.34 21.69
C THR A 111 -0.94 -22.22 20.70
N ARG A 112 -1.47 -22.38 19.48
CA ARG A 112 -0.82 -23.18 18.45
C ARG A 112 0.47 -22.52 17.98
N THR A 113 1.57 -23.27 17.93
CA THR A 113 2.89 -22.81 17.44
C THR A 113 2.80 -22.18 16.04
N GLY A 114 1.98 -22.77 15.15
CA GLY A 114 1.77 -22.23 13.80
C GLY A 114 1.18 -20.82 13.79
N ASP A 115 0.26 -20.49 14.73
CA ASP A 115 -0.28 -19.14 14.86
C ASP A 115 0.79 -18.15 15.34
N LEU A 116 1.60 -18.53 16.32
CA LEU A 116 2.74 -17.73 16.78
C LEU A 116 3.74 -17.46 15.65
N MET A 117 4.08 -18.48 14.87
CA MET A 117 4.97 -18.31 13.71
C MET A 117 4.37 -17.39 12.64
N SER A 118 3.06 -17.48 12.38
CA SER A 118 2.37 -16.58 11.46
C SER A 118 2.40 -15.13 11.97
N ARG A 119 2.25 -14.91 13.27
CA ARG A 119 2.33 -13.57 13.88
C ARG A 119 3.74 -13.00 13.80
N LEU A 120 4.77 -13.81 14.06
CA LEU A 120 6.19 -13.43 13.98
C LEU A 120 6.67 -13.15 12.54
N THR A 121 5.95 -13.63 11.53
CA THR A 121 6.31 -13.46 10.11
C THR A 121 5.33 -12.55 9.38
N ASN A 122 4.11 -13.01 9.18
CA ASN A 122 3.11 -12.32 8.35
C ASN A 122 2.60 -11.03 8.98
N ASP A 123 2.30 -11.05 10.29
CA ASP A 123 1.78 -9.87 10.99
C ASP A 123 2.85 -8.80 11.16
N LEU A 124 4.09 -9.16 11.47
CA LEU A 124 5.22 -8.22 11.49
C LEU A 124 5.46 -7.60 10.11
N ASN A 125 5.39 -8.39 9.04
CA ASN A 125 5.47 -7.87 7.67
C ASN A 125 4.35 -6.87 7.35
N ALA A 126 3.12 -7.13 7.78
CA ALA A 126 2.00 -6.21 7.58
C ALA A 126 2.20 -4.89 8.34
N VAL A 127 2.67 -4.93 9.58
CA VAL A 127 3.03 -3.73 10.38
C VAL A 127 4.18 -2.96 9.72
N ARG A 128 5.24 -3.65 9.29
CA ARG A 128 6.33 -3.02 8.55
C ARG A 128 5.85 -2.31 7.28
N ASN A 129 5.00 -2.96 6.49
CA ASN A 129 4.45 -2.37 5.27
C ASN A 129 3.58 -1.15 5.57
N MET A 130 2.88 -1.12 6.69
CA MET A 130 2.14 0.05 7.15
C MET A 130 3.08 1.19 7.53
N VAL A 131 4.15 0.93 8.29
CA VAL A 131 5.11 1.94 8.77
C VAL A 131 6.00 2.48 7.67
N GLY A 132 6.45 1.65 6.72
CA GLY A 132 7.30 2.07 5.59
C GLY A 132 6.49 2.50 4.37
N PRO A 133 6.14 1.58 3.49
CA PRO A 133 5.38 1.88 2.27
C PRO A 133 4.07 2.63 2.55
N GLY A 134 3.31 2.27 3.60
CA GLY A 134 2.05 2.91 3.95
C GLY A 134 2.21 4.39 4.24
N ILE A 135 3.15 4.78 5.10
CA ILE A 135 3.44 6.18 5.42
C ILE A 135 4.01 6.89 4.19
N MET A 136 4.96 6.28 3.49
CA MET A 136 5.61 6.87 2.32
C MET A 136 4.61 7.19 1.21
N TYR A 137 3.74 6.23 0.84
CA TYR A 137 2.73 6.45 -0.21
C TYR A 137 1.66 7.46 0.22
N SER A 138 1.24 7.44 1.49
CA SER A 138 0.30 8.43 2.03
C SER A 138 0.85 9.85 1.90
N ALA A 139 2.08 10.06 2.35
CA ALA A 139 2.73 11.36 2.29
C ALA A 139 2.99 11.81 0.83
N THR A 140 3.47 10.90 -0.03
CA THR A 140 3.67 11.19 -1.46
C THR A 140 2.37 11.61 -2.14
N THR A 141 1.30 10.85 -1.92
CA THR A 141 -0.03 11.13 -2.47
C THR A 141 -0.55 12.51 -2.03
N LEU A 142 -0.41 12.82 -0.74
CA LEU A 142 -0.82 14.11 -0.20
C LEU A 142 -0.01 15.27 -0.80
N VAL A 143 1.31 15.16 -0.79
CA VAL A 143 2.20 16.22 -1.30
C VAL A 143 2.00 16.44 -2.79
N VAL A 144 1.99 15.36 -3.60
CA VAL A 144 1.78 15.46 -5.05
C VAL A 144 0.39 15.99 -5.36
N GLY A 145 -0.65 15.47 -4.71
CA GLY A 145 -2.03 15.92 -4.93
C GLY A 145 -2.22 17.39 -4.63
N VAL A 146 -1.82 17.82 -3.42
CA VAL A 146 -1.95 19.23 -3.00
C VAL A 146 -1.10 20.16 -3.88
N ALA A 147 0.17 19.82 -4.13
CA ALA A 147 1.06 20.67 -4.94
C ALA A 147 0.58 20.78 -6.40
N THR A 148 0.14 19.66 -6.98
CA THR A 148 -0.40 19.66 -8.36
C THR A 148 -1.64 20.54 -8.47
N VAL A 149 -2.63 20.34 -7.59
CA VAL A 149 -3.85 21.16 -7.60
C VAL A 149 -3.52 22.64 -7.35
N ALA A 150 -2.64 22.96 -6.40
CA ALA A 150 -2.23 24.34 -6.12
C ALA A 150 -1.59 25.02 -7.34
N LEU A 151 -0.72 24.31 -8.09
CA LEU A 151 -0.11 24.84 -9.32
C LEU A 151 -1.14 24.98 -10.45
N MET A 152 -2.04 24.02 -10.62
CA MET A 152 -3.12 24.11 -11.59
C MET A 152 -4.02 25.34 -11.31
N VAL A 153 -4.42 25.56 -10.05
CA VAL A 153 -5.22 26.74 -9.65
C VAL A 153 -4.48 28.05 -9.93
N ARG A 154 -3.16 28.09 -9.69
CA ARG A 154 -2.35 29.28 -10.02
C ARG A 154 -2.24 29.56 -11.53
N LEU A 155 -2.27 28.53 -12.35
CA LEU A 155 -2.22 28.66 -13.80
C LEU A 155 -3.57 29.13 -14.37
N ASP A 156 -4.65 28.44 -14.02
CA ASP A 156 -6.03 28.82 -14.35
C ASP A 156 -7.00 28.03 -13.43
N TRP A 157 -7.72 28.74 -12.56
CA TRP A 157 -8.65 28.12 -11.62
C TRP A 157 -9.89 27.52 -12.31
N ARG A 158 -10.34 28.11 -13.44
CA ARG A 158 -11.53 27.63 -14.19
C ARG A 158 -11.23 26.29 -14.87
N LEU A 159 -10.09 26.20 -15.55
CA LEU A 159 -9.63 24.93 -16.13
C LEU A 159 -9.37 23.88 -15.06
N THR A 160 -8.87 24.29 -13.89
CA THR A 160 -8.67 23.37 -12.76
C THR A 160 -9.99 22.78 -12.31
N LEU A 161 -11.02 23.58 -12.05
CA LEU A 161 -12.33 23.06 -11.66
C LEU A 161 -12.89 22.10 -12.73
N LEU A 162 -12.78 22.46 -14.00
CA LEU A 162 -13.23 21.62 -15.11
C LEU A 162 -12.50 20.27 -15.15
N SER A 163 -11.18 20.30 -14.93
CA SER A 163 -10.34 19.08 -14.93
C SER A 163 -10.62 18.17 -13.75
N LEU A 164 -11.13 18.70 -12.63
CA LEU A 164 -11.46 17.94 -11.44
C LEU A 164 -12.87 17.31 -11.49
N ILE A 165 -13.76 17.76 -12.40
CA ILE A 165 -15.15 17.23 -12.53
C ILE A 165 -15.19 15.70 -12.68
N PRO A 166 -14.34 15.03 -13.50
CA PRO A 166 -14.38 13.58 -13.63
C PRO A 166 -13.88 12.81 -12.39
N LEU A 167 -13.12 13.44 -11.47
CA LEU A 167 -12.51 12.75 -10.34
C LEU A 167 -13.52 12.13 -9.34
N PRO A 168 -14.60 12.81 -8.95
CA PRO A 168 -15.65 12.19 -8.13
C PRO A 168 -16.26 10.95 -8.81
N VAL A 169 -16.47 11.00 -10.14
CA VAL A 169 -16.98 9.86 -10.91
C VAL A 169 -16.00 8.69 -10.87
N VAL A 170 -14.69 8.97 -11.06
CA VAL A 170 -13.63 7.96 -10.91
C VAL A 170 -13.66 7.33 -9.52
N SER A 171 -13.80 8.14 -8.46
CA SER A 171 -13.86 7.65 -7.09
C SER A 171 -15.05 6.71 -6.86
N VAL A 172 -16.23 7.06 -7.40
CA VAL A 172 -17.43 6.20 -7.35
C VAL A 172 -17.21 4.92 -8.14
N LEU A 173 -16.66 5.00 -9.36
CA LEU A 173 -16.35 3.83 -10.17
C LEU A 173 -15.40 2.88 -9.43
N VAL A 174 -14.29 3.37 -8.90
CA VAL A 174 -13.32 2.55 -8.15
C VAL A 174 -14.00 1.88 -6.95
N LYS A 175 -14.86 2.59 -6.22
CA LYS A 175 -15.59 2.03 -5.08
C LYS A 175 -16.56 0.93 -5.52
N VAL A 176 -17.42 1.19 -6.51
CA VAL A 176 -18.43 0.25 -6.98
C VAL A 176 -17.81 -1.00 -7.58
N PHE A 177 -16.84 -0.83 -8.48
CA PHE A 177 -16.13 -1.96 -9.07
C PHE A 177 -15.29 -2.72 -8.04
N GLY A 178 -14.62 -2.01 -7.14
CA GLY A 178 -13.84 -2.61 -6.06
C GLY A 178 -14.70 -3.50 -5.17
N GLN A 179 -15.90 -3.07 -4.77
CA GLN A 179 -16.84 -3.88 -4.00
C GLN A 179 -17.29 -5.11 -4.79
N LYS A 180 -17.73 -4.95 -6.06
CA LYS A 180 -18.16 -6.08 -6.89
C LYS A 180 -17.05 -7.11 -7.13
N ILE A 181 -15.80 -6.66 -7.30
CA ILE A 181 -14.63 -7.53 -7.43
C ILE A 181 -14.40 -8.29 -6.12
N HIS A 182 -14.46 -7.61 -4.98
CA HIS A 182 -14.30 -8.20 -3.66
C HIS A 182 -15.33 -9.28 -3.37
N ASP A 183 -16.62 -8.98 -3.55
CA ASP A 183 -17.73 -9.92 -3.33
C ASP A 183 -17.62 -11.18 -4.21
N ARG A 184 -17.17 -11.01 -5.46
CA ARG A 184 -16.95 -12.15 -6.35
C ARG A 184 -15.72 -12.96 -5.96
N PHE A 185 -14.65 -12.27 -5.56
CA PHE A 185 -13.44 -12.93 -5.08
C PHE A 185 -13.71 -13.77 -3.83
N GLU A 186 -14.50 -13.28 -2.86
CA GLU A 186 -14.88 -14.04 -1.68
C GLU A 186 -15.66 -15.33 -2.04
N ARG A 187 -16.60 -15.24 -3.00
CA ARG A 187 -17.34 -16.43 -3.48
C ARG A 187 -16.44 -17.45 -4.18
N ILE A 188 -15.44 -16.99 -4.94
CA ILE A 188 -14.44 -17.86 -5.56
C ILE A 188 -13.58 -18.52 -4.48
N GLN A 189 -13.20 -17.77 -3.45
CA GLN A 189 -12.38 -18.28 -2.36
C GLN A 189 -13.13 -19.33 -1.52
N ALA A 190 -14.43 -19.13 -1.28
CA ALA A 190 -15.28 -20.12 -0.62
C ALA A 190 -15.32 -21.43 -1.43
N LEU A 191 -15.61 -21.36 -2.73
CA LEU A 191 -15.63 -22.53 -3.61
C LEU A 191 -14.25 -23.21 -3.70
N TYR A 192 -13.16 -22.44 -3.74
CA TYR A 192 -11.81 -22.99 -3.72
C TYR A 192 -11.54 -23.78 -2.43
N SER A 193 -12.05 -23.31 -1.30
CA SER A 193 -11.95 -24.01 -0.03
C SER A 193 -12.73 -25.34 -0.05
N GLU A 194 -13.95 -25.34 -0.64
CA GLU A 194 -14.75 -26.57 -0.83
C GLU A 194 -14.06 -27.59 -1.73
N ILE A 195 -13.46 -27.13 -2.85
CA ILE A 195 -12.67 -27.98 -3.76
C ILE A 195 -11.47 -28.58 -3.02
N THR A 196 -10.74 -27.77 -2.25
CA THR A 196 -9.57 -28.21 -1.48
C THR A 196 -9.97 -29.25 -0.43
N GLU A 197 -11.10 -29.06 0.26
CA GLU A 197 -11.63 -30.00 1.22
C GLU A 197 -12.01 -31.32 0.55
N ARG A 198 -12.68 -31.27 -0.61
CA ARG A 198 -13.05 -32.47 -1.38
C ARG A 198 -11.83 -33.28 -1.82
N VAL A 199 -10.78 -32.57 -2.30
CA VAL A 199 -9.50 -33.23 -2.64
C VAL A 199 -8.88 -33.90 -1.42
N ARG A 200 -8.85 -33.21 -0.27
CA ARG A 200 -8.32 -33.77 0.97
C ARG A 200 -9.10 -34.99 1.43
N GLU A 201 -10.44 -34.96 1.37
CA GLU A 201 -11.32 -36.06 1.71
C GLU A 201 -11.05 -37.26 0.81
N ASN A 202 -11.00 -37.08 -0.52
CA ASN A 202 -10.73 -38.12 -1.50
C ASN A 202 -9.34 -38.75 -1.32
N LEU A 203 -8.31 -37.92 -1.09
CA LEU A 203 -6.93 -38.45 -0.86
C LEU A 203 -6.84 -39.20 0.45
N SER A 204 -7.50 -38.74 1.51
CA SER A 204 -7.53 -39.44 2.80
C SER A 204 -8.34 -40.73 2.73
N GLY A 205 -9.44 -40.74 1.98
CA GLY A 205 -10.35 -41.87 1.78
C GLY A 205 -10.09 -42.71 0.55
N VAL A 206 -8.95 -42.57 -0.13
CA VAL A 206 -8.67 -43.22 -1.43
C VAL A 206 -8.85 -44.72 -1.44
N ARG A 207 -8.56 -45.42 -0.30
CA ARG A 207 -8.79 -46.87 -0.17
C ARG A 207 -10.29 -47.21 -0.21
N VAL A 208 -11.13 -46.38 0.41
CA VAL A 208 -12.58 -46.56 0.41
C VAL A 208 -13.14 -46.28 -0.99
N VAL A 209 -12.77 -45.19 -1.63
CA VAL A 209 -13.17 -44.86 -3.00
C VAL A 209 -12.85 -46.04 -3.94
N ARG A 210 -11.63 -46.58 -3.87
CA ARG A 210 -11.21 -47.73 -4.71
C ARG A 210 -11.92 -49.02 -4.36
N SER A 211 -12.12 -49.32 -3.07
CA SER A 211 -12.76 -50.58 -2.66
C SER A 211 -14.27 -50.64 -3.09
N PHE A 212 -14.89 -49.48 -3.24
CA PHE A 212 -16.28 -49.36 -3.70
C PHE A 212 -16.41 -48.93 -5.17
N SER A 213 -15.31 -48.87 -5.93
CA SER A 213 -15.27 -48.47 -7.35
C SER A 213 -16.00 -47.12 -7.60
N GLN A 214 -15.77 -46.13 -6.73
CA GLN A 214 -16.44 -44.84 -6.78
C GLN A 214 -15.56 -43.76 -7.47
N GLU A 215 -14.52 -44.13 -8.23
CA GLU A 215 -13.61 -43.17 -8.88
C GLU A 215 -14.33 -42.28 -9.90
N GLU A 216 -15.17 -42.87 -10.78
CA GLU A 216 -15.89 -42.11 -11.80
C GLU A 216 -16.89 -41.10 -11.18
N PRO A 217 -17.76 -41.48 -10.19
CA PRO A 217 -18.64 -40.54 -9.50
C PRO A 217 -17.88 -39.39 -8.82
N GLU A 218 -16.76 -39.68 -8.16
CA GLU A 218 -15.92 -38.65 -7.50
C GLU A 218 -15.29 -37.71 -8.52
N MET A 219 -14.77 -38.20 -9.64
CA MET A 219 -14.27 -37.38 -10.73
C MET A 219 -15.37 -36.48 -11.32
N ALA A 220 -16.58 -37.00 -11.50
CA ALA A 220 -17.71 -36.21 -12.03
C ALA A 220 -18.12 -35.08 -11.07
N VAL A 221 -18.07 -35.30 -9.75
CA VAL A 221 -18.33 -34.26 -8.75
C VAL A 221 -17.22 -33.20 -8.82
N PHE A 222 -15.97 -33.61 -8.84
CA PHE A 222 -14.83 -32.70 -8.93
C PHE A 222 -14.86 -31.86 -10.21
N ASP A 223 -15.15 -32.47 -11.36
CA ASP A 223 -15.25 -31.77 -12.64
C ASP A 223 -16.35 -30.70 -12.61
N ARG A 224 -17.51 -30.98 -12.02
CA ARG A 224 -18.59 -30.00 -11.85
C ARG A 224 -18.16 -28.81 -10.99
N MET A 225 -17.50 -29.08 -9.85
CA MET A 225 -16.98 -28.02 -8.98
C MET A 225 -15.91 -27.18 -9.71
N ASN A 226 -15.07 -27.81 -10.50
CA ASN A 226 -14.02 -27.12 -11.26
C ASN A 226 -14.62 -26.28 -12.40
N GLN A 227 -15.66 -26.76 -13.08
CA GLN A 227 -16.40 -25.96 -14.06
C GLN A 227 -17.07 -24.73 -13.41
N GLU A 228 -17.70 -24.90 -12.26
CA GLU A 228 -18.28 -23.79 -11.50
C GLU A 228 -17.20 -22.76 -11.09
N PHE A 229 -16.02 -23.24 -10.67
CA PHE A 229 -14.88 -22.37 -10.34
C PHE A 229 -14.41 -21.56 -11.56
N VAL A 230 -14.33 -22.19 -12.73
CA VAL A 230 -13.98 -21.51 -13.98
C VAL A 230 -15.01 -20.44 -14.33
N GLU A 231 -16.31 -20.76 -14.24
CA GLU A 231 -17.38 -19.80 -14.57
C GLU A 231 -17.41 -18.60 -13.60
N LYS A 232 -17.22 -18.81 -12.30
CA LYS A 232 -17.11 -17.73 -11.32
C LYS A 232 -15.86 -16.86 -11.59
N ASN A 233 -14.72 -17.47 -11.96
CA ASN A 233 -13.52 -16.74 -12.36
C ASN A 233 -13.72 -15.93 -13.64
N LYS A 234 -14.36 -16.47 -14.68
CA LYS A 234 -14.70 -15.71 -15.89
C LYS A 234 -15.54 -14.48 -15.55
N GLY A 235 -16.53 -14.62 -14.66
CA GLY A 235 -17.32 -13.49 -14.18
C GLY A 235 -16.51 -12.43 -13.43
N LEU A 236 -15.51 -12.83 -12.64
CA LEU A 236 -14.57 -11.91 -11.99
C LEU A 236 -13.67 -11.20 -13.01
N ILE A 237 -13.10 -11.96 -13.95
CA ILE A 237 -12.22 -11.44 -15.01
C ILE A 237 -12.97 -10.40 -15.84
N TRP A 238 -14.23 -10.67 -16.22
CA TRP A 238 -15.02 -9.73 -17.00
C TRP A 238 -15.19 -8.37 -16.30
N ILE A 239 -15.54 -8.36 -15.01
CA ILE A 239 -15.66 -7.12 -14.23
C ILE A 239 -14.33 -6.42 -14.03
N SER A 240 -13.28 -7.16 -13.66
CA SER A 240 -11.96 -6.58 -13.43
C SER A 240 -11.35 -6.02 -14.71
N SER A 241 -11.56 -6.69 -15.84
CA SER A 241 -11.09 -6.22 -17.15
C SER A 241 -11.79 -4.94 -17.61
N PHE A 242 -13.03 -4.71 -17.20
CA PHE A 242 -13.76 -3.48 -17.55
C PHE A 242 -13.30 -2.25 -16.74
N LEU A 243 -12.72 -2.45 -15.56
CA LEU A 243 -12.32 -1.34 -14.68
C LEU A 243 -11.29 -0.41 -15.35
N TRP A 244 -10.23 -0.98 -15.93
CA TRP A 244 -9.15 -0.18 -16.55
C TRP A 244 -9.61 0.63 -17.76
N PRO A 245 -10.36 0.08 -18.74
CA PRO A 245 -10.96 0.84 -19.82
C PRO A 245 -11.92 1.94 -19.34
N ALA A 246 -12.72 1.66 -18.28
CA ALA A 246 -13.63 2.65 -17.72
C ALA A 246 -12.87 3.84 -17.10
N LEU A 247 -11.78 3.56 -16.37
CA LEU A 247 -10.90 4.61 -15.84
C LEU A 247 -10.23 5.39 -16.96
N ALA A 248 -9.70 4.71 -17.98
CA ALA A 248 -9.08 5.35 -19.13
C ALA A 248 -10.06 6.27 -19.87
N LEU A 249 -11.33 5.84 -20.02
CA LEU A 249 -12.39 6.67 -20.60
C LEU A 249 -12.61 7.96 -19.79
N MET A 250 -12.68 7.87 -18.46
CA MET A 250 -12.85 9.04 -17.60
C MET A 250 -11.70 10.02 -17.73
N PHE A 251 -10.46 9.53 -17.79
CA PHE A 251 -9.29 10.39 -18.02
C PHE A 251 -9.28 10.98 -19.42
N SER A 252 -9.71 10.23 -20.43
CA SER A 252 -9.86 10.74 -21.80
C SER A 252 -10.92 11.82 -21.89
N ILE A 253 -12.03 11.70 -21.15
CA ILE A 253 -13.05 12.76 -21.05
C ILE A 253 -12.46 14.01 -20.39
N ALA A 254 -11.70 13.87 -19.30
CA ALA A 254 -11.03 15.00 -18.65
C ALA A 254 -10.05 15.68 -19.62
N PHE A 255 -9.27 14.91 -20.35
CA PHE A 255 -8.34 15.41 -21.36
C PHE A 255 -9.08 16.16 -22.49
N MET A 256 -10.17 15.57 -22.99
CA MET A 256 -11.00 16.20 -24.03
C MET A 256 -11.63 17.50 -23.55
N LEU A 257 -12.13 17.56 -22.32
CA LEU A 257 -12.68 18.79 -21.72
C LEU A 257 -11.63 19.91 -21.64
N ILE A 258 -10.41 19.56 -21.18
CA ILE A 258 -9.29 20.53 -21.16
C ILE A 258 -8.93 20.95 -22.59
N LEU A 259 -8.87 20.04 -23.55
CA LEU A 259 -8.51 20.36 -24.92
C LEU A 259 -9.54 21.29 -25.57
N VAL A 260 -10.84 21.04 -25.41
CA VAL A 260 -11.90 21.85 -26.00
C VAL A 260 -12.01 23.22 -25.33
N VAL A 261 -12.11 23.25 -24.00
CA VAL A 261 -12.29 24.53 -23.28
C VAL A 261 -10.99 25.30 -23.20
N GLY A 262 -9.88 24.64 -22.86
CA GLY A 262 -8.55 25.24 -22.82
C GLY A 262 -8.08 25.70 -24.21
N GLY A 263 -8.38 24.91 -25.28
CA GLY A 263 -8.14 25.31 -26.66
C GLY A 263 -8.87 26.58 -27.04
N ARG A 264 -10.14 26.73 -26.65
CA ARG A 264 -10.87 28.01 -26.83
C ARG A 264 -10.20 29.16 -26.10
N HIS A 265 -9.72 28.95 -24.88
CA HIS A 265 -8.99 29.96 -24.12
C HIS A 265 -7.65 30.31 -24.78
N VAL A 266 -6.95 29.36 -25.39
CA VAL A 266 -5.74 29.61 -26.18
C VAL A 266 -6.05 30.45 -27.43
N LEU A 267 -7.10 30.10 -28.17
CA LEU A 267 -7.54 30.87 -29.36
C LEU A 267 -8.00 32.28 -29.00
N ALA A 268 -8.59 32.46 -27.82
CA ALA A 268 -8.97 33.77 -27.27
C ALA A 268 -7.78 34.56 -26.68
N GLY A 269 -6.58 33.98 -26.63
CA GLY A 269 -5.37 34.59 -26.09
C GLY A 269 -5.34 34.72 -24.56
N THR A 270 -6.27 34.09 -23.83
CA THR A 270 -6.36 34.19 -22.36
C THR A 270 -5.36 33.29 -21.64
N ILE A 271 -4.96 32.17 -22.27
CA ILE A 271 -3.90 31.28 -21.78
C ILE A 271 -2.93 30.93 -22.93
N SER A 272 -1.70 30.55 -22.60
CA SER A 272 -0.72 30.09 -23.58
C SER A 272 -0.91 28.61 -23.94
N LEU A 273 -0.39 28.22 -25.12
CA LEU A 273 -0.35 26.80 -25.55
C LEU A 273 0.45 25.95 -24.56
N GLY A 274 1.55 26.48 -24.01
CA GLY A 274 2.31 25.80 -22.97
C GLY A 274 1.52 25.60 -21.68
N THR A 275 0.61 26.52 -21.31
CA THR A 275 -0.30 26.32 -20.17
C THR A 275 -1.23 25.15 -20.42
N LEU A 276 -1.82 25.04 -21.60
CA LEU A 276 -2.68 23.90 -21.99
C LEU A 276 -1.91 22.58 -21.91
N ALA A 277 -0.68 22.54 -22.42
CA ALA A 277 0.17 21.37 -22.33
C ALA A 277 0.51 20.98 -20.88
N ALA A 278 0.86 21.96 -20.04
CA ALA A 278 1.12 21.71 -18.63
C ALA A 278 -0.10 21.12 -17.89
N PHE A 279 -1.31 21.58 -18.17
CA PHE A 279 -2.55 21.03 -17.62
C PHE A 279 -2.71 19.56 -17.94
N ASN A 280 -2.40 19.12 -19.16
CA ASN A 280 -2.47 17.72 -19.56
C ASN A 280 -1.47 16.85 -18.79
N VAL A 281 -0.25 17.34 -18.58
CA VAL A 281 0.75 16.64 -17.77
C VAL A 281 0.32 16.58 -16.29
N TYR A 282 -0.26 17.66 -15.74
CA TYR A 282 -0.77 17.66 -14.37
C TYR A 282 -1.94 16.70 -14.18
N LEU A 283 -2.82 16.52 -15.17
CA LEU A 283 -3.85 15.47 -15.11
C LEU A 283 -3.23 14.07 -14.92
N ILE A 284 -2.17 13.76 -15.67
CA ILE A 284 -1.46 12.47 -15.53
C ILE A 284 -0.89 12.34 -14.11
N TYR A 285 -0.37 13.41 -13.51
CA TYR A 285 0.14 13.40 -12.15
C TYR A 285 -0.93 13.14 -11.09
N LEU A 286 -2.20 13.49 -11.37
CA LEU A 286 -3.32 13.24 -10.45
C LEU A 286 -3.84 11.78 -10.52
N ILE A 287 -3.52 11.02 -11.56
CA ILE A 287 -3.96 9.62 -11.70
C ILE A 287 -3.44 8.77 -10.53
N TRP A 288 -2.14 8.84 -10.28
CA TRP A 288 -1.51 8.01 -9.24
C TRP A 288 -2.04 8.29 -7.82
N PRO A 289 -2.17 9.52 -7.35
CA PRO A 289 -2.79 9.84 -6.07
C PRO A 289 -4.15 9.19 -5.86
N ILE A 290 -5.00 9.17 -6.89
CA ILE A 290 -6.35 8.61 -6.81
C ILE A 290 -6.29 7.08 -6.62
N ILE A 291 -5.46 6.40 -7.40
CA ILE A 291 -5.28 4.96 -7.31
C ILE A 291 -4.63 4.58 -5.98
N ALA A 292 -3.64 5.36 -5.54
CA ALA A 292 -2.89 5.10 -4.31
C ALA A 292 -3.75 5.20 -3.05
N LEU A 293 -4.80 6.02 -3.02
CA LEU A 293 -5.69 6.13 -1.86
C LEU A 293 -6.30 4.78 -1.47
N GLY A 294 -6.81 4.01 -2.43
CA GLY A 294 -7.36 2.67 -2.17
C GLY A 294 -6.30 1.68 -1.66
N PHE A 295 -5.12 1.71 -2.26
CA PHE A 295 -4.00 0.86 -1.85
C PHE A 295 -3.49 1.20 -0.46
N VAL A 296 -3.35 2.49 -0.14
CA VAL A 296 -2.94 2.99 1.18
C VAL A 296 -3.92 2.57 2.26
N VAL A 297 -5.23 2.74 2.04
CA VAL A 297 -6.26 2.32 3.00
C VAL A 297 -6.13 0.83 3.31
N ASN A 298 -5.95 -0.02 2.30
CA ASN A 298 -5.78 -1.46 2.47
C ASN A 298 -4.52 -1.81 3.29
N ILE A 299 -3.36 -1.19 2.97
CA ILE A 299 -2.13 -1.40 3.74
C ILE A 299 -2.31 -1.01 5.21
N VAL A 300 -2.93 0.16 5.46
CA VAL A 300 -3.16 0.66 6.82
C VAL A 300 -4.12 -0.25 7.58
N GLN A 301 -5.23 -0.67 6.98
CA GLN A 301 -6.19 -1.57 7.62
C GLN A 301 -5.57 -2.91 7.99
N ARG A 302 -4.84 -3.55 7.07
CA ARG A 302 -4.11 -4.80 7.35
C ARG A 302 -3.05 -4.61 8.42
N GLY A 303 -2.27 -3.54 8.36
CA GLY A 303 -1.26 -3.25 9.37
C GLY A 303 -1.85 -3.05 10.76
N LEU A 304 -2.99 -2.34 10.88
CA LEU A 304 -3.69 -2.14 12.15
C LEU A 304 -4.25 -3.44 12.71
N ALA A 305 -4.86 -4.29 11.88
CA ALA A 305 -5.36 -5.59 12.30
C ALA A 305 -4.23 -6.50 12.79
N SER A 306 -3.11 -6.53 12.08
CA SER A 306 -1.92 -7.29 12.47
C SER A 306 -1.29 -6.75 13.75
N LEU A 307 -1.21 -5.42 13.92
CA LEU A 307 -0.73 -4.80 15.16
C LEU A 307 -1.60 -5.16 16.36
N GLU A 308 -2.91 -5.25 16.19
CA GLU A 308 -3.84 -5.68 17.23
C GLU A 308 -3.57 -7.13 17.65
N ARG A 309 -3.34 -8.05 16.69
CA ARG A 309 -2.96 -9.44 16.96
C ARG A 309 -1.61 -9.56 17.68
N LEU A 310 -0.61 -8.77 17.29
CA LEU A 310 0.68 -8.70 17.99
C LEU A 310 0.52 -8.14 19.41
N SER A 311 -0.33 -7.13 19.58
CA SER A 311 -0.57 -6.53 20.89
C SER A 311 -1.24 -7.50 21.89
N VAL A 312 -1.95 -8.53 21.43
CA VAL A 312 -2.47 -9.61 22.28
C VAL A 312 -1.32 -10.39 22.91
N ILE A 313 -0.26 -10.70 22.15
CA ILE A 313 0.92 -11.39 22.68
C ILE A 313 1.59 -10.52 23.75
N PHE A 314 1.86 -9.23 23.44
CA PHE A 314 2.49 -8.33 24.41
C PHE A 314 1.69 -8.10 25.71
N ARG A 315 0.39 -8.36 25.69
CA ARG A 315 -0.47 -8.27 26.89
C ARG A 315 -0.56 -9.57 27.67
N ALA A 316 -0.15 -10.69 27.06
CA ALA A 316 -0.11 -11.96 27.78
C ALA A 316 0.89 -11.86 28.93
N GLN A 317 0.46 -12.24 30.11
CA GLN A 317 1.31 -12.24 31.32
C GLN A 317 1.73 -13.66 31.63
N SER A 318 2.96 -13.81 32.10
CA SER A 318 3.41 -15.10 32.65
C SER A 318 2.72 -15.36 33.99
N ASP A 319 2.22 -16.57 34.18
CA ASP A 319 1.69 -17.00 35.47
C ASP A 319 2.80 -17.15 36.54
N ILE A 320 4.08 -17.17 36.07
CA ILE A 320 5.26 -17.27 36.95
C ILE A 320 5.99 -15.94 36.86
N ASP A 321 6.02 -15.18 37.93
CA ASP A 321 6.72 -13.89 38.02
C ASP A 321 7.63 -13.92 39.24
N ASP A 322 8.94 -13.94 39.04
CA ASP A 322 9.95 -13.89 40.10
C ASP A 322 10.06 -12.49 40.80
N ARG A 323 9.35 -11.48 40.30
CA ARG A 323 9.37 -10.11 40.84
C ARG A 323 8.77 -10.03 42.25
N SER A 324 7.94 -11.00 42.59
CA SER A 324 7.33 -11.10 43.94
C SER A 324 8.19 -11.87 44.95
N VAL A 325 9.27 -12.50 44.50
CA VAL A 325 10.20 -13.19 45.41
C VAL A 325 11.07 -12.14 46.07
N PRO A 326 10.98 -11.98 47.41
CA PRO A 326 11.89 -11.09 48.15
C PRO A 326 13.30 -11.52 47.80
N SER A 327 14.17 -10.56 47.46
CA SER A 327 15.60 -10.82 47.33
C SER A 327 16.18 -11.20 48.71
N GLU A 328 15.98 -12.45 49.09
CA GLU A 328 16.71 -12.97 50.24
C GLU A 328 18.21 -12.88 49.93
N PRO A 329 19.05 -12.51 50.94
CA PRO A 329 20.48 -12.50 50.75
C PRO A 329 20.87 -13.89 50.28
N GLN A 330 21.61 -13.95 49.14
CA GLN A 330 22.06 -15.19 48.54
C GLN A 330 22.75 -16.05 49.62
N VAL A 331 22.03 -16.96 50.20
CA VAL A 331 22.63 -18.05 50.99
C VAL A 331 23.41 -18.86 49.96
N ARG A 332 24.74 -18.74 49.99
CA ARG A 332 25.62 -19.61 49.22
C ARG A 332 25.35 -21.04 49.69
N VAL A 333 24.56 -21.76 48.94
CA VAL A 333 24.41 -23.21 49.14
C VAL A 333 25.78 -23.82 48.84
N THR A 334 26.54 -24.12 49.87
CA THR A 334 27.89 -24.65 49.76
C THR A 334 27.93 -26.11 49.44
N ALA A 335 26.84 -26.83 49.64
CA ALA A 335 26.68 -28.20 49.17
C ALA A 335 25.20 -28.61 49.17
N ILE A 336 24.72 -29.26 48.11
CA ILE A 336 23.44 -29.96 48.08
C ILE A 336 23.70 -31.38 48.58
N GLN A 337 23.23 -31.72 49.78
CA GLN A 337 23.23 -33.11 50.28
C GLN A 337 21.82 -33.66 50.06
N GLY A 338 21.66 -34.53 49.09
CA GLY A 338 20.46 -35.30 48.80
C GLY A 338 20.80 -36.56 48.07
N GLU A 339 20.16 -37.66 48.44
CA GLU A 339 20.22 -38.91 47.65
C GLU A 339 19.38 -38.68 46.37
N ILE A 340 19.95 -39.10 45.23
CA ILE A 340 19.30 -39.13 43.90
C ILE A 340 18.55 -40.46 43.75
#